data_480cf805d8417ab358aa1e8946b1221f
#
_entry.id   480cf805d8417ab358aa1e8946b1221f
#
_cell.length_a   1.000
_cell.length_b   1.000
_cell.length_c   1.000
_cell.angle_alpha   90.00
_cell.angle_beta   90.00
_cell.angle_gamma   90.00
#
_symmetry.space_group_name_H-M   'P 1'
#
loop_
_entity.id
_entity.type
_entity.pdbx_description
1 polymer ?
#
loop_
_entity_poly.entity_id
_entity_poly.type
_entity_poly.pdbx_seq_one_letter_code
_entity_poly.pdbx_strand_id
1 'polypeptide(L)'
;MRRKLLIFGLMVLFIGAIIAIGIRSVDSQNDMVARGKYLVDAVAACGYCHTPRAGAEYNMKMYLAGHPADHPYPRYNFNMMQQNIFLLTSPLLSAFSGPFGTSFASNLTPDKETGLGEWTEKMFIDSMRTRHHQGNMDNRKIFPPMGTLTKHYAQMNDADLKAIWAYLKSIKPVKNEVSPVLNRLGRPF
;
A
#
# COMPACT_ATOMS: atom_id res chain seq x y z
N MET A 1 23.65 42.74 -36.26
CA MET A 1 23.40 41.30 -36.58
C MET A 1 23.99 40.35 -35.53
N ARG A 2 25.24 40.45 -35.11
CA ARG A 2 25.90 39.51 -34.16
C ARG A 2 25.20 39.35 -32.82
N ARG A 3 24.64 40.42 -32.18
CA ARG A 3 23.95 40.35 -30.89
C ARG A 3 22.63 39.56 -30.94
N LYS A 4 21.87 39.67 -32.04
CA LYS A 4 20.59 38.92 -32.22
C LYS A 4 20.83 37.44 -32.43
N LEU A 5 21.92 37.03 -33.12
CA LEU A 5 22.29 35.64 -33.29
C LEU A 5 22.72 35.00 -31.95
N LEU A 6 23.45 35.75 -31.10
CA LEU A 6 23.87 35.28 -29.78
C LEU A 6 22.66 35.03 -28.84
N ILE A 7 21.68 35.91 -28.84
CA ILE A 7 20.47 35.76 -28.01
C ILE A 7 19.63 34.59 -28.52
N PHE A 8 19.52 34.41 -29.85
CA PHE A 8 18.79 33.27 -30.40
C PHE A 8 19.46 31.91 -30.07
N GLY A 9 20.79 31.85 -30.19
CA GLY A 9 21.58 30.66 -29.81
C GLY A 9 21.43 30.29 -28.32
N LEU A 10 21.49 31.28 -27.44
CA LEU A 10 21.29 31.07 -25.99
C LEU A 10 19.86 30.57 -25.67
N MET A 11 18.85 31.09 -26.34
CA MET A 11 17.45 30.69 -26.14
C MET A 11 17.20 29.25 -26.61
N VAL A 12 17.79 28.84 -27.75
CA VAL A 12 17.69 27.45 -28.24
C VAL A 12 18.38 26.46 -27.29
N LEU A 13 19.55 26.80 -26.74
CA LEU A 13 20.27 26.00 -25.77
C LEU A 13 19.47 25.87 -24.46
N PHE A 14 18.81 26.94 -24.01
CA PHE A 14 18.01 26.94 -22.80
C PHE A 14 16.74 26.09 -22.94
N ILE A 15 16.06 26.17 -24.09
CA ILE A 15 14.89 25.31 -24.40
C ILE A 15 15.32 23.86 -24.53
N GLY A 16 16.44 23.55 -25.18
CA GLY A 16 16.98 22.21 -25.29
C GLY A 16 17.31 21.59 -23.92
N ALA A 17 17.90 22.39 -23.02
CA ALA A 17 18.20 21.94 -21.65
C ALA A 17 16.91 21.63 -20.83
N ILE A 18 15.89 22.46 -20.92
CA ILE A 18 14.60 22.25 -20.24
C ILE A 18 13.92 20.97 -20.74
N ILE A 19 13.92 20.73 -22.06
CA ILE A 19 13.35 19.51 -22.65
C ILE A 19 14.14 18.28 -22.19
N ALA A 20 15.46 18.32 -22.20
CA ALA A 20 16.30 17.20 -21.76
C ALA A 20 16.12 16.87 -20.27
N ILE A 21 15.98 17.87 -19.40
CA ILE A 21 15.67 17.69 -17.98
C ILE A 21 14.27 17.08 -17.81
N GLY A 22 13.28 17.56 -18.57
CA GLY A 22 11.92 17.04 -18.55
C GLY A 22 11.85 15.56 -18.95
N ILE A 23 12.55 15.16 -20.01
CA ILE A 23 12.60 13.77 -20.46
C ILE A 23 13.24 12.85 -19.40
N ARG A 24 14.38 13.25 -18.84
CA ARG A 24 15.06 12.45 -17.79
C ARG A 24 14.21 12.28 -16.53
N SER A 25 13.46 13.28 -16.14
CA SER A 25 12.59 13.19 -14.95
C SER A 25 11.40 12.26 -15.18
N VAL A 26 10.84 12.23 -16.37
CA VAL A 26 9.74 11.31 -16.75
C VAL A 26 10.23 9.86 -16.78
N ASP A 27 11.38 9.59 -17.38
CA ASP A 27 11.98 8.26 -17.42
C ASP A 27 12.26 7.76 -15.99
N SER A 28 12.84 8.58 -15.13
CA SER A 28 13.09 8.23 -13.73
C SER A 28 11.82 7.94 -12.95
N GLN A 29 10.73 8.64 -13.20
CA GLN A 29 9.44 8.38 -12.56
C GLN A 29 8.82 7.06 -13.05
N ASN A 30 8.90 6.78 -14.34
CA ASN A 30 8.42 5.53 -14.93
C ASN A 30 9.22 4.32 -14.39
N ASP A 31 10.54 4.44 -14.28
CA ASP A 31 11.41 3.42 -13.70
C ASP A 31 11.05 3.15 -12.24
N MET A 32 10.76 4.20 -11.46
CA MET A 32 10.35 4.09 -10.08
C MET A 32 9.00 3.36 -9.95
N VAL A 33 8.01 3.69 -10.78
CA VAL A 33 6.71 3.00 -10.81
C VAL A 33 6.87 1.54 -11.24
N ALA A 34 7.69 1.27 -12.25
CA ALA A 34 7.96 -0.10 -12.70
C ALA A 34 8.66 -0.94 -11.61
N ARG A 35 9.64 -0.36 -10.90
CA ARG A 35 10.28 -0.99 -9.74
C ARG A 35 9.26 -1.25 -8.64
N GLY A 36 8.40 -0.28 -8.33
CA GLY A 36 7.35 -0.41 -7.33
C GLY A 36 6.35 -1.52 -7.67
N LYS A 37 5.95 -1.62 -8.94
CA LYS A 37 5.10 -2.71 -9.42
C LYS A 37 5.73 -4.07 -9.16
N TYR A 38 6.99 -4.26 -9.53
CA TYR A 38 7.71 -5.51 -9.28
C TYR A 38 7.77 -5.85 -7.77
N LEU A 39 8.04 -4.84 -6.93
CA LEU A 39 8.09 -5.05 -5.48
C LEU A 39 6.73 -5.42 -4.90
N VAL A 40 5.66 -4.76 -5.31
CA VAL A 40 4.29 -5.01 -4.83
C VAL A 40 3.75 -6.35 -5.29
N ASP A 41 3.97 -6.73 -6.56
CA ASP A 41 3.36 -7.91 -7.13
C ASP A 41 4.18 -9.18 -6.88
N ALA A 42 5.51 -9.09 -6.98
CA ALA A 42 6.37 -10.27 -6.98
C ALA A 42 7.15 -10.47 -5.67
N VAL A 43 7.64 -9.40 -5.03
CA VAL A 43 8.54 -9.52 -3.89
C VAL A 43 7.78 -9.47 -2.55
N ALA A 44 7.04 -8.39 -2.32
CA ALA A 44 6.25 -8.21 -1.11
C ALA A 44 4.88 -8.89 -1.20
N ALA A 45 4.45 -9.26 -2.40
CA ALA A 45 3.20 -9.97 -2.68
C ALA A 45 1.97 -9.33 -2.00
N CYS A 46 1.88 -8.00 -2.01
CA CYS A 46 0.84 -7.26 -1.30
C CYS A 46 -0.57 -7.68 -1.73
N GLY A 47 -0.74 -7.99 -3.02
CA GLY A 47 -1.99 -8.48 -3.59
C GLY A 47 -2.50 -9.77 -2.98
N TYR A 48 -1.63 -10.59 -2.35
CA TYR A 48 -2.04 -11.85 -1.74
C TYR A 48 -3.12 -11.67 -0.66
N CYS A 49 -3.00 -10.62 0.15
CA CYS A 49 -3.98 -10.28 1.20
C CYS A 49 -4.85 -9.08 0.80
N HIS A 50 -4.31 -8.12 0.04
CA HIS A 50 -4.99 -6.86 -0.27
C HIS A 50 -5.84 -6.91 -1.54
N THR A 51 -5.83 -8.01 -2.30
CA THR A 51 -6.77 -8.27 -3.40
C THR A 51 -7.67 -9.43 -3.01
N PRO A 52 -8.97 -9.22 -2.74
CA PRO A 52 -9.85 -10.29 -2.32
C PRO A 52 -10.01 -11.33 -3.43
N ARG A 53 -10.27 -12.57 -3.05
CA ARG A 53 -10.50 -13.64 -4.00
C ARG A 53 -11.94 -13.67 -4.49
N ALA A 54 -12.12 -14.22 -5.71
CA ALA A 54 -13.40 -14.60 -6.29
C ALA A 54 -13.29 -16.09 -6.66
N GLY A 55 -13.63 -16.97 -5.73
CA GLY A 55 -13.34 -18.40 -5.84
C GLY A 55 -11.83 -18.66 -5.70
N ALA A 56 -11.23 -19.38 -6.63
CA ALA A 56 -9.79 -19.69 -6.66
C ALA A 56 -8.94 -18.50 -7.14
N GLU A 57 -9.52 -17.60 -7.89
CA GLU A 57 -8.82 -16.49 -8.55
C GLU A 57 -8.91 -15.19 -7.77
N TYR A 58 -8.08 -14.21 -8.12
CA TYR A 58 -8.18 -12.85 -7.57
C TYR A 58 -9.29 -12.05 -8.25
N ASN A 59 -10.05 -11.31 -7.45
CA ASN A 59 -10.97 -10.31 -7.99
C ASN A 59 -10.19 -9.06 -8.45
N MET A 60 -9.76 -9.06 -9.70
CA MET A 60 -8.95 -7.96 -10.24
C MET A 60 -9.68 -6.62 -10.36
N LYS A 61 -11.03 -6.60 -10.23
CA LYS A 61 -11.79 -5.34 -10.09
C LYS A 61 -11.53 -4.67 -8.74
N MET A 62 -11.10 -5.47 -7.74
CA MET A 62 -10.74 -5.04 -6.40
C MET A 62 -9.22 -5.17 -6.15
N TYR A 63 -8.40 -5.07 -7.20
CA TYR A 63 -6.96 -5.16 -7.08
C TYR A 63 -6.42 -4.17 -6.05
N LEU A 64 -5.77 -4.68 -5.00
CA LEU A 64 -5.25 -3.94 -3.84
C LEU A 64 -6.30 -3.10 -3.07
N ALA A 65 -7.59 -3.33 -3.27
CA ALA A 65 -8.65 -2.57 -2.60
C ALA A 65 -9.00 -3.07 -1.18
N GLY A 66 -8.36 -4.15 -0.72
CA GLY A 66 -8.54 -4.66 0.64
C GLY A 66 -9.77 -5.55 0.82
N HIS A 67 -10.15 -5.79 2.08
CA HIS A 67 -11.31 -6.62 2.41
C HIS A 67 -12.62 -5.91 2.04
N PRO A 68 -13.55 -6.56 1.31
CA PRO A 68 -14.83 -5.93 0.98
C PRO A 68 -15.65 -5.62 2.24
N ALA A 69 -16.25 -4.43 2.30
CA ALA A 69 -16.93 -3.90 3.49
C ALA A 69 -18.00 -4.85 4.08
N ASP A 70 -18.80 -5.46 3.21
CA ASP A 70 -19.95 -6.27 3.61
C ASP A 70 -19.66 -7.78 3.61
N HIS A 71 -18.40 -8.19 3.47
CA HIS A 71 -18.08 -9.60 3.41
C HIS A 71 -17.86 -10.21 4.80
N PRO A 72 -18.38 -11.42 5.08
CA PRO A 72 -18.20 -12.10 6.34
C PRO A 72 -16.71 -12.37 6.66
N TYR A 73 -16.37 -12.30 7.95
CA TYR A 73 -15.05 -12.60 8.48
C TYR A 73 -15.11 -13.64 9.59
N PRO A 74 -14.05 -14.43 9.81
CA PRO A 74 -14.03 -15.45 10.87
C PRO A 74 -14.01 -14.80 12.25
N ARG A 75 -14.66 -15.44 13.22
CA ARG A 75 -14.64 -15.01 14.62
C ARG A 75 -13.79 -15.98 15.44
N TYR A 76 -12.75 -15.46 16.06
CA TYR A 76 -11.88 -16.22 16.93
C TYR A 76 -12.45 -16.28 18.35
N ASN A 77 -12.36 -17.44 19.01
CA ASN A 77 -12.76 -17.61 20.39
C ASN A 77 -11.68 -18.34 21.22
N PHE A 78 -11.84 -18.33 22.55
CA PHE A 78 -10.86 -18.88 23.48
C PHE A 78 -10.63 -20.39 23.29
N ASN A 79 -11.66 -21.16 22.96
CA ASN A 79 -11.52 -22.61 22.76
C ASN A 79 -10.60 -22.94 21.58
N MET A 80 -10.54 -22.10 20.57
CA MET A 80 -9.65 -22.28 19.43
C MET A 80 -8.18 -22.18 19.82
N MET A 81 -7.84 -21.31 20.79
CA MET A 81 -6.48 -21.22 21.32
C MET A 81 -6.08 -22.51 22.06
N GLN A 82 -7.00 -23.12 22.81
CA GLN A 82 -6.77 -24.40 23.47
C GLN A 82 -6.56 -25.57 22.48
N GLN A 83 -7.10 -25.44 21.27
CA GLN A 83 -6.92 -26.37 20.16
C GLN A 83 -5.70 -26.05 19.29
N ASN A 84 -4.81 -25.18 19.75
CA ASN A 84 -3.63 -24.70 19.00
C ASN A 84 -3.96 -24.00 17.66
N ILE A 85 -5.15 -23.43 17.53
CA ILE A 85 -5.55 -22.61 16.38
C ILE A 85 -5.23 -21.15 16.73
N PHE A 86 -4.22 -20.58 16.09
CA PHE A 86 -3.76 -19.19 16.37
C PHE A 86 -4.19 -18.17 15.32
N LEU A 87 -4.64 -18.63 14.15
CA LEU A 87 -5.06 -17.74 13.08
C LEU A 87 -6.18 -18.36 12.27
N LEU A 88 -7.24 -17.61 12.09
CA LEU A 88 -8.30 -17.87 11.13
C LEU A 88 -8.23 -16.85 10.01
N THR A 89 -8.56 -17.26 8.81
CA THR A 89 -8.68 -16.36 7.68
C THR A 89 -10.04 -16.49 6.99
N SER A 90 -10.54 -15.40 6.40
CA SER A 90 -11.69 -15.46 5.52
C SER A 90 -11.38 -16.26 4.26
N PRO A 91 -12.40 -16.84 3.57
CA PRO A 91 -12.20 -17.48 2.26
C PRO A 91 -11.57 -16.53 1.23
N LEU A 92 -11.74 -15.22 1.39
CA LEU A 92 -11.14 -14.19 0.52
C LEU A 92 -9.66 -13.94 0.83
N LEU A 93 -9.08 -14.54 1.88
CA LEU A 93 -7.72 -14.31 2.39
C LEU A 93 -7.42 -12.84 2.72
N SER A 94 -8.43 -12.06 3.09
CA SER A 94 -8.32 -10.62 3.33
C SER A 94 -8.83 -10.16 4.69
N ALA A 95 -9.34 -11.10 5.53
CA ALA A 95 -9.65 -10.86 6.94
C ALA A 95 -9.03 -11.96 7.80
N PHE A 96 -8.46 -11.59 8.94
CA PHE A 96 -7.66 -12.45 9.81
C PHE A 96 -8.07 -12.27 11.27
N SER A 97 -8.38 -13.36 11.96
CA SER A 97 -8.79 -13.34 13.36
C SER A 97 -7.92 -14.25 14.20
N GLY A 98 -7.57 -13.80 15.39
CA GLY A 98 -6.71 -14.54 16.32
C GLY A 98 -6.77 -13.98 17.74
N PRO A 99 -5.82 -14.37 18.62
CA PRO A 99 -5.76 -13.87 20.00
C PRO A 99 -5.60 -12.34 20.09
N PHE A 100 -5.22 -11.69 19.01
CA PHE A 100 -5.06 -10.23 18.90
C PHE A 100 -6.37 -9.49 18.58
N GLY A 101 -7.42 -10.20 18.15
CA GLY A 101 -8.67 -9.65 17.61
C GLY A 101 -8.83 -9.97 16.14
N THR A 102 -9.47 -9.07 15.37
CA THR A 102 -9.66 -9.23 13.93
C THR A 102 -9.06 -8.05 13.18
N SER A 103 -8.25 -8.35 12.19
CA SER A 103 -7.69 -7.38 11.25
C SER A 103 -8.20 -7.63 9.83
N PHE A 104 -8.32 -6.56 9.08
CA PHE A 104 -8.76 -6.58 7.69
C PHE A 104 -7.65 -5.98 6.82
N ALA A 105 -7.42 -6.58 5.65
CA ALA A 105 -6.52 -6.02 4.67
C ALA A 105 -7.05 -4.66 4.21
N SER A 106 -6.24 -3.62 4.39
CA SER A 106 -6.61 -2.23 4.08
C SER A 106 -6.69 -1.98 2.58
N ASN A 107 -7.45 -0.97 2.18
CA ASN A 107 -7.45 -0.45 0.82
C ASN A 107 -6.12 0.28 0.55
N LEU A 108 -5.28 -0.28 -0.32
CA LEU A 108 -3.99 0.28 -0.73
C LEU A 108 -4.09 1.11 -2.02
N THR A 109 -5.28 1.24 -2.61
CA THR A 109 -5.46 2.08 -3.80
C THR A 109 -5.45 3.57 -3.43
N PRO A 110 -5.18 4.48 -4.39
CA PRO A 110 -5.16 5.90 -4.12
C PRO A 110 -6.55 6.55 -4.05
N ASP A 111 -7.55 5.79 -3.60
CA ASP A 111 -8.88 6.34 -3.29
C ASP A 111 -8.77 7.31 -2.11
N LYS A 112 -9.34 8.51 -2.27
CA LYS A 112 -9.18 9.59 -1.29
C LYS A 112 -9.94 9.36 0.01
N GLU A 113 -11.10 8.73 -0.07
CA GLU A 113 -11.97 8.54 1.08
C GLU A 113 -11.64 7.26 1.86
N THR A 114 -11.31 6.19 1.14
CA THR A 114 -11.24 4.84 1.73
C THR A 114 -9.87 4.17 1.61
N GLY A 115 -8.91 4.80 0.89
CA GLY A 115 -7.59 4.24 0.62
C GLY A 115 -6.44 5.17 1.00
N LEU A 116 -5.37 5.12 0.21
CA LEU A 116 -4.15 5.89 0.44
C LEU A 116 -4.16 7.29 -0.23
N GLY A 117 -5.32 7.76 -0.74
CA GLY A 117 -5.39 8.99 -1.51
C GLY A 117 -4.87 10.21 -0.76
N GLU A 118 -5.24 10.37 0.51
CA GLU A 118 -4.84 11.47 1.37
C GLU A 118 -3.52 11.20 2.15
N TRP A 119 -2.93 10.02 2.01
CA TRP A 119 -1.66 9.72 2.64
C TRP A 119 -0.49 10.38 1.91
N THR A 120 0.53 10.75 2.65
CA THR A 120 1.82 11.19 2.11
C THR A 120 2.79 10.01 2.01
N GLU A 121 3.84 10.15 1.20
CA GLU A 121 4.94 9.18 1.12
C GLU A 121 5.54 8.93 2.51
N LYS A 122 5.73 9.99 3.29
CA LYS A 122 6.27 9.89 4.66
C LYS A 122 5.37 9.05 5.57
N MET A 123 4.05 9.26 5.54
CA MET A 123 3.10 8.45 6.33
C MET A 123 3.20 6.97 5.96
N PHE A 124 3.31 6.65 4.68
CA PHE A 124 3.46 5.27 4.22
C PHE A 124 4.78 4.66 4.71
N ILE A 125 5.91 5.31 4.48
CA ILE A 125 7.23 4.83 4.88
C ILE A 125 7.29 4.67 6.40
N ASP A 126 6.84 5.67 7.16
CA ASP A 126 6.83 5.62 8.61
C ASP A 126 5.93 4.50 9.15
N SER A 127 4.79 4.21 8.49
CA SER A 127 3.96 3.06 8.86
C SER A 127 4.71 1.74 8.73
N MET A 128 5.51 1.58 7.67
CA MET A 128 6.35 0.38 7.49
C MET A 128 7.47 0.30 8.52
N ARG A 129 8.07 1.43 8.93
CA ARG A 129 9.15 1.52 9.90
C ARG A 129 8.67 1.33 11.35
N THR A 130 7.62 2.05 11.74
CA THR A 130 7.13 2.11 13.13
C THR A 130 6.08 1.04 13.45
N ARG A 131 5.44 0.47 12.44
CA ARG A 131 4.29 -0.45 12.57
C ARG A 131 3.06 0.20 13.22
N HIS A 132 2.93 1.51 13.09
CA HIS A 132 1.76 2.27 13.52
C HIS A 132 1.03 2.86 12.32
N HIS A 133 -0.28 2.96 12.43
CA HIS A 133 -1.11 3.53 11.36
C HIS A 133 -0.67 4.97 11.07
N GLN A 134 -0.47 5.29 9.79
CA GLN A 134 0.05 6.58 9.31
C GLN A 134 1.44 6.95 9.86
N GLY A 135 2.18 5.98 10.40
CA GLY A 135 3.50 6.22 11.01
C GLY A 135 3.46 6.97 12.33
N ASN A 136 2.29 7.32 12.83
CA ASN A 136 2.15 8.06 14.08
C ASN A 136 2.09 7.10 15.26
N MET A 137 2.99 7.27 16.23
CA MET A 137 3.11 6.42 17.43
C MET A 137 1.88 6.49 18.35
N ASP A 138 1.10 7.56 18.27
CA ASP A 138 -0.15 7.72 19.02
C ASP A 138 -1.32 6.97 18.38
N ASN A 139 -1.19 6.59 17.11
CA ASN A 139 -2.18 5.80 16.40
C ASN A 139 -2.05 4.31 16.77
N ARG A 140 -3.09 3.55 16.46
CA ARG A 140 -3.10 2.09 16.69
C ARG A 140 -1.93 1.39 16.01
N LYS A 141 -1.45 0.31 16.62
CA LYS A 141 -0.51 -0.61 15.97
C LYS A 141 -1.16 -1.32 14.78
N ILE A 142 -0.35 -1.63 13.79
CA ILE A 142 -0.76 -2.51 12.70
C ILE A 142 -0.80 -3.95 13.23
N PHE A 143 -1.94 -4.61 13.09
CA PHE A 143 -2.19 -5.95 13.63
C PHE A 143 -1.63 -7.04 12.72
N PRO A 144 -1.39 -8.25 13.29
CA PRO A 144 -1.07 -9.43 12.49
C PRO A 144 -2.17 -9.76 11.46
N PRO A 145 -1.81 -10.35 10.30
CA PRO A 145 -0.46 -10.76 9.93
C PRO A 145 0.42 -9.58 9.46
N MET A 146 -0.17 -8.46 9.00
CA MET A 146 0.59 -7.33 8.45
C MET A 146 1.59 -6.75 9.46
N GLY A 147 1.22 -6.59 10.74
CA GLY A 147 2.12 -6.12 11.80
C GLY A 147 3.33 -7.02 12.04
N THR A 148 3.26 -8.30 11.67
CA THR A 148 4.42 -9.20 11.67
C THR A 148 5.28 -8.99 10.44
N LEU A 149 4.65 -8.87 9.26
CA LEU A 149 5.35 -8.67 7.99
C LEU A 149 6.09 -7.33 7.94
N THR A 150 5.55 -6.29 8.56
CA THR A 150 6.21 -4.97 8.62
C THR A 150 7.56 -4.99 9.35
N LYS A 151 7.86 -6.01 10.18
CA LYS A 151 9.21 -6.20 10.72
C LYS A 151 10.24 -6.45 9.61
N HIS A 152 9.84 -7.14 8.55
CA HIS A 152 10.69 -7.39 7.38
C HIS A 152 10.70 -6.19 6.44
N TYR A 153 9.56 -5.60 6.17
CA TYR A 153 9.46 -4.41 5.31
C TYR A 153 10.18 -3.20 5.90
N ALA A 154 10.27 -3.10 7.23
CA ALA A 154 11.06 -2.08 7.90
C ALA A 154 12.56 -2.14 7.56
N GLN A 155 13.07 -3.25 7.03
CA GLN A 155 14.46 -3.42 6.62
C GLN A 155 14.69 -3.05 5.15
N MET A 156 13.65 -2.80 4.37
CA MET A 156 13.80 -2.36 2.98
C MET A 156 14.48 -0.99 2.95
N ASN A 157 15.29 -0.74 1.91
CA ASN A 157 15.88 0.58 1.71
C ASN A 157 14.80 1.61 1.33
N ASP A 158 15.11 2.90 1.50
CA ASP A 158 14.16 3.96 1.23
C ASP A 158 13.77 4.06 -0.25
N ALA A 159 14.69 3.73 -1.16
CA ALA A 159 14.40 3.75 -2.59
C ALA A 159 13.32 2.73 -2.96
N ASP A 160 13.36 1.53 -2.39
CA ASP A 160 12.34 0.51 -2.62
C ASP A 160 10.99 0.88 -1.98
N LEU A 161 10.96 1.44 -0.77
CA LEU A 161 9.72 1.91 -0.15
C LEU A 161 9.10 3.06 -0.93
N LYS A 162 9.91 4.00 -1.45
CA LYS A 162 9.45 5.09 -2.34
C LYS A 162 8.92 4.54 -3.66
N ALA A 163 9.55 3.53 -4.23
CA ALA A 163 9.10 2.89 -5.44
C ALA A 163 7.74 2.20 -5.23
N ILE A 164 7.56 1.46 -4.12
CA ILE A 164 6.26 0.88 -3.74
C ILE A 164 5.20 1.99 -3.65
N TRP A 165 5.50 3.07 -2.92
CA TRP A 165 4.59 4.21 -2.80
C TRP A 165 4.22 4.81 -4.15
N ALA A 166 5.20 5.08 -5.03
CA ALA A 166 4.96 5.63 -6.36
C ALA A 166 4.02 4.73 -7.18
N TYR A 167 4.21 3.41 -7.12
CA TYR A 167 3.31 2.46 -7.78
C TYR A 167 1.90 2.49 -7.20
N LEU A 168 1.75 2.42 -5.88
CA LEU A 168 0.43 2.46 -5.21
C LEU A 168 -0.34 3.75 -5.53
N LYS A 169 0.37 4.88 -5.71
CA LYS A 169 -0.26 6.15 -6.13
C LYS A 169 -0.58 6.20 -7.62
N SER A 170 0.01 5.33 -8.45
CA SER A 170 -0.21 5.30 -9.90
C SER A 170 -1.36 4.41 -10.35
N ILE A 171 -1.81 3.48 -9.51
CA ILE A 171 -2.88 2.54 -9.87
C ILE A 171 -4.26 3.20 -9.80
N LYS A 172 -5.27 2.53 -10.40
CA LYS A 172 -6.64 3.02 -10.39
C LYS A 172 -7.21 3.05 -8.95
N PRO A 173 -7.81 4.17 -8.50
CA PRO A 173 -8.51 4.21 -7.23
C PRO A 173 -9.76 3.30 -7.26
N VAL A 174 -9.97 2.59 -6.16
CA VAL A 174 -11.16 1.76 -5.93
C VAL A 174 -11.77 2.16 -4.60
N LYS A 175 -12.99 2.66 -4.60
CA LYS A 175 -13.71 2.97 -3.36
C LYS A 175 -14.14 1.68 -2.68
N ASN A 176 -13.58 1.42 -1.50
CA ASN A 176 -13.94 0.28 -0.65
C ASN A 176 -13.65 0.64 0.81
N GLU A 177 -14.68 0.84 1.60
CA GLU A 177 -14.56 1.15 3.02
C GLU A 177 -14.33 -0.14 3.82
N VAL A 178 -13.07 -0.38 4.17
CA VAL A 178 -12.68 -1.56 4.94
C VAL A 178 -13.09 -1.39 6.39
N SER A 179 -13.69 -2.43 6.98
CA SER A 179 -14.08 -2.44 8.39
C SER A 179 -12.90 -2.09 9.31
N PRO A 180 -13.14 -1.36 10.40
CA PRO A 180 -12.10 -1.08 11.38
C PRO A 180 -11.59 -2.36 12.02
N VAL A 181 -10.34 -2.33 12.51
CA VAL A 181 -9.77 -3.43 13.29
C VAL A 181 -10.59 -3.64 14.55
N LEU A 182 -10.89 -4.90 14.89
CA LEU A 182 -11.71 -5.25 16.03
C LEU A 182 -10.85 -5.88 17.15
N ASN A 183 -11.16 -5.53 18.39
CA ASN A 183 -10.57 -6.18 19.55
C ASN A 183 -11.14 -7.62 19.75
N ARG A 184 -10.69 -8.33 20.77
CA ARG A 184 -11.12 -9.71 21.06
C ARG A 184 -12.63 -9.87 21.34
N LEU A 185 -13.30 -8.77 21.70
CA LEU A 185 -14.75 -8.75 21.93
C LEU A 185 -15.54 -8.39 20.66
N GLY A 186 -14.86 -8.22 19.52
CA GLY A 186 -15.48 -7.85 18.25
C GLY A 186 -15.89 -6.38 18.19
N ARG A 187 -15.30 -5.50 19.03
CA ARG A 187 -15.57 -4.06 19.06
C ARG A 187 -14.43 -3.32 18.35
N PRO A 188 -14.70 -2.24 17.62
CA PRO A 188 -13.66 -1.34 17.11
C PRO A 188 -12.74 -0.84 18.21
N PHE A 189 -11.48 -0.56 17.84
CA PHE A 189 -10.51 0.12 18.71
C PHE A 189 -10.76 1.60 18.73
#